data_3f62feb18a96998ae05ce79ec1d5ee49
#
_entry.id   3f62feb18a96998ae05ce79ec1d5ee49
#
_cell.length_a   1.000
_cell.length_b   1.000
_cell.length_c   1.000
_cell.angle_alpha   90.00
_cell.angle_beta   90.00
_cell.angle_gamma   90.00
#
_symmetry.space_group_name_H-M   'P 1'
#
loop_
_entity.id
_entity.type
_entity.pdbx_description
1 polymer ?
#
loop_
_entity_poly.entity_id
_entity_poly.type
_entity_poly.pdbx_seq_one_letter_code
_entity_poly.pdbx_strand_id
1 'polypeptide(L)'
;MKTPAFFSTIGLMVTVAACASNGGAIDELNMGLSKTSVFDTPTPGSYSYSDAKPGWNDPLPRAWENAPPQIPHQVEAFLPVVAEDNQCLDCHDVPQYIDKPKNMDRSVKSKSPMSRDHYATAELEQVDGARFNCTQCHVPQSDAAPLVESTYR
;
A
#
# COMPACT_ATOMS: atom_id res chain seq x y z
N MET A 1 -34.02 -64.49 9.59
CA MET A 1 -32.60 -64.19 9.86
C MET A 1 -32.48 -62.70 10.05
N LYS A 2 -32.25 -62.21 11.29
CA LYS A 2 -32.14 -60.76 11.64
C LYS A 2 -30.67 -60.40 11.58
N THR A 3 -30.25 -59.58 10.63
CA THR A 3 -28.90 -59.03 10.57
C THR A 3 -28.79 -57.85 11.57
N PRO A 4 -27.70 -57.75 12.29
CA PRO A 4 -27.60 -56.85 13.45
C PRO A 4 -27.36 -55.39 13.03
N ALA A 5 -28.10 -54.51 13.68
CA ALA A 5 -27.97 -53.04 13.61
C ALA A 5 -26.69 -52.46 14.26
N PHE A 6 -25.65 -53.29 14.42
CA PHE A 6 -24.43 -52.91 15.15
C PHE A 6 -23.43 -52.06 14.32
N PHE A 7 -23.53 -52.13 13.00
CA PHE A 7 -22.57 -51.40 12.13
C PHE A 7 -22.92 -49.90 11.92
N SER A 8 -24.16 -49.53 12.19
CA SER A 8 -24.61 -48.13 11.93
C SER A 8 -24.20 -47.14 13.05
N THR A 9 -24.02 -47.63 14.28
CA THR A 9 -23.67 -46.78 15.41
C THR A 9 -22.17 -46.42 15.51
N ILE A 10 -21.31 -47.28 14.96
CA ILE A 10 -19.85 -47.01 14.95
C ILE A 10 -19.50 -45.93 13.92
N GLY A 11 -20.22 -45.93 12.77
CA GLY A 11 -20.01 -44.92 11.72
C GLY A 11 -20.40 -43.48 12.16
N LEU A 12 -21.37 -43.33 13.08
CA LEU A 12 -21.83 -42.03 13.53
C LEU A 12 -20.88 -41.44 14.61
N MET A 13 -20.20 -42.28 15.40
CA MET A 13 -19.25 -41.79 16.41
C MET A 13 -17.93 -41.27 15.82
N VAL A 14 -17.53 -41.75 14.66
CA VAL A 14 -16.27 -41.32 14.01
C VAL A 14 -16.41 -39.94 13.39
N THR A 15 -17.60 -39.55 12.95
CA THR A 15 -17.82 -38.21 12.33
C THR A 15 -17.90 -37.06 13.30
N VAL A 16 -18.19 -37.28 14.57
CA VAL A 16 -18.25 -36.24 15.61
C VAL A 16 -16.86 -35.89 16.17
N ALA A 17 -15.92 -36.82 16.09
CA ALA A 17 -14.55 -36.58 16.57
C ALA A 17 -13.69 -35.69 15.64
N ALA A 18 -14.11 -35.46 14.40
CA ALA A 18 -13.34 -34.69 13.41
C ALA A 18 -13.42 -33.17 13.59
N CYS A 19 -14.30 -32.65 14.46
CA CYS A 19 -14.44 -31.22 14.72
C CYS A 19 -13.76 -30.73 16.01
N ALA A 20 -13.14 -31.63 16.77
CA ALA A 20 -12.33 -31.26 17.92
C ALA A 20 -10.87 -31.03 17.48
N SER A 21 -10.60 -30.00 16.70
CA SER A 21 -9.25 -29.51 16.60
C SER A 21 -8.84 -28.97 17.96
N ASN A 22 -7.91 -29.66 18.63
CA ASN A 22 -7.28 -29.20 19.87
C ASN A 22 -6.39 -27.96 19.65
N GLY A 23 -6.79 -27.05 18.77
CA GLY A 23 -6.22 -25.72 18.70
C GLY A 23 -6.75 -24.93 19.90
N GLY A 24 -5.98 -24.84 20.97
CA GLY A 24 -6.27 -23.90 22.04
C GLY A 24 -6.54 -22.52 21.44
N ALA A 25 -7.45 -21.75 22.03
CA ALA A 25 -7.67 -20.38 21.63
C ALA A 25 -6.34 -19.62 21.66
N ILE A 26 -6.03 -18.90 20.59
CA ILE A 26 -4.85 -18.03 20.58
C ILE A 26 -5.14 -16.87 21.53
N ASP A 27 -4.24 -16.65 22.49
CA ASP A 27 -4.30 -15.51 23.39
C ASP A 27 -4.29 -14.22 22.60
N GLU A 28 -5.18 -13.30 22.90
CA GLU A 28 -5.30 -12.00 22.20
C GLU A 28 -3.98 -11.21 22.21
N LEU A 29 -3.19 -11.32 23.27
CA LEU A 29 -1.86 -10.67 23.37
C LEU A 29 -0.84 -11.23 22.37
N ASN A 30 -1.10 -12.40 21.80
CA ASN A 30 -0.27 -13.01 20.76
C ASN A 30 -0.82 -12.78 19.35
N MET A 31 -1.98 -12.17 19.23
CA MET A 31 -2.59 -11.79 17.95
C MET A 31 -2.10 -10.40 17.50
N GLY A 32 -1.90 -10.26 16.21
CA GLY A 32 -1.56 -8.97 15.60
C GLY A 32 -0.21 -8.38 16.06
N LEU A 33 0.01 -7.12 15.75
CA LEU A 33 1.24 -6.37 16.00
C LEU A 33 1.23 -5.63 17.33
N SER A 34 0.05 -5.25 17.83
CA SER A 34 -0.12 -4.41 19.02
C SER A 34 0.34 -5.09 20.31
N LYS A 35 0.18 -6.41 20.42
CA LYS A 35 0.49 -7.17 21.63
C LYS A 35 -0.21 -6.65 22.91
N THR A 36 -1.34 -6.01 22.72
CA THR A 36 -2.21 -5.50 23.80
C THR A 36 -3.61 -6.09 23.65
N SER A 37 -4.39 -6.06 24.74
CA SER A 37 -5.80 -6.45 24.68
C SER A 37 -6.56 -5.58 23.68
N VAL A 38 -7.52 -6.16 22.98
CA VAL A 38 -8.42 -5.42 22.09
C VAL A 38 -9.26 -4.36 22.81
N PHE A 39 -9.37 -4.45 24.12
CA PHE A 39 -10.06 -3.49 24.99
C PHE A 39 -9.15 -2.39 25.53
N ASP A 40 -7.84 -2.52 25.35
CA ASP A 40 -6.82 -1.58 25.85
C ASP A 40 -5.93 -1.12 24.67
N THR A 41 -6.57 -0.52 23.68
CA THR A 41 -5.88 -0.01 22.49
C THR A 41 -5.13 1.27 22.83
N PRO A 42 -3.80 1.31 22.68
CA PRO A 42 -3.03 2.51 22.94
C PRO A 42 -3.43 3.63 21.97
N THR A 43 -3.39 4.87 22.44
CA THR A 43 -3.59 6.03 21.57
C THR A 43 -2.50 6.05 20.51
N PRO A 44 -2.88 6.16 19.21
CA PRO A 44 -1.88 6.28 18.14
C PRO A 44 -0.94 7.47 18.36
N GLY A 45 0.32 7.31 18.01
CA GLY A 45 1.28 8.41 17.99
C GLY A 45 0.87 9.51 17.02
N SER A 46 1.30 10.73 17.28
CA SER A 46 1.19 11.81 16.30
C SER A 46 2.37 11.73 15.34
N TYR A 47 2.09 11.83 14.05
CA TYR A 47 3.10 11.80 12.99
C TYR A 47 2.95 13.02 12.09
N SER A 48 4.06 13.45 11.51
CA SER A 48 4.09 14.58 10.59
C SER A 48 4.31 14.09 9.16
N TYR A 49 3.65 14.74 8.21
CA TYR A 49 3.93 14.54 6.80
C TYR A 49 5.06 15.45 6.35
N SER A 50 5.70 15.09 5.22
CA SER A 50 6.78 15.90 4.66
C SER A 50 6.28 17.30 4.27
N ASP A 51 6.95 18.33 4.76
CA ASP A 51 6.78 19.74 4.39
C ASP A 51 7.81 20.19 3.33
N ALA A 52 8.65 19.28 2.87
CA ALA A 52 9.69 19.56 1.89
C ALA A 52 9.11 20.03 0.57
N LYS A 53 9.83 20.94 -0.10
CA LYS A 53 9.48 21.34 -1.47
C LYS A 53 9.74 20.21 -2.48
N PRO A 54 9.02 20.18 -3.62
CA PRO A 54 9.32 19.22 -4.69
C PRO A 54 10.80 19.20 -5.07
N GLY A 55 11.36 17.99 -5.18
CA GLY A 55 12.77 17.76 -5.53
C GLY A 55 13.78 17.91 -4.40
N TRP A 56 13.35 18.11 -3.13
CA TRP A 56 14.25 18.24 -1.99
C TRP A 56 14.50 16.92 -1.27
N ASN A 57 13.51 16.07 -1.16
CA ASN A 57 13.61 14.75 -0.54
C ASN A 57 13.55 13.65 -1.58
N ASP A 58 14.18 12.54 -1.29
CA ASP A 58 14.05 11.32 -2.07
C ASP A 58 12.85 10.49 -1.59
N PRO A 59 12.18 9.74 -2.49
CA PRO A 59 11.15 8.79 -2.09
C PRO A 59 11.73 7.69 -1.20
N LEU A 60 10.94 7.24 -0.23
CA LEU A 60 11.25 6.04 0.54
C LEU A 60 11.33 4.80 -0.38
N PRO A 61 12.09 3.77 0.00
CA PRO A 61 12.09 2.51 -0.73
C PRO A 61 10.68 1.95 -0.87
N ARG A 62 10.40 1.33 -2.01
CA ARG A 62 9.10 0.68 -2.24
C ARG A 62 8.94 -0.52 -1.31
N ALA A 63 7.73 -0.80 -0.87
CA ALA A 63 7.43 -1.92 0.02
C ALA A 63 7.36 -3.27 -0.73
N TRP A 64 7.07 -3.25 -2.04
CA TRP A 64 7.03 -4.41 -2.95
C TRP A 64 7.28 -3.96 -4.38
N GLU A 65 7.46 -4.92 -5.28
CA GLU A 65 7.62 -4.65 -6.71
C GLU A 65 6.38 -3.91 -7.25
N ASN A 66 6.63 -2.86 -8.04
CA ASN A 66 5.59 -1.99 -8.60
C ASN A 66 4.71 -1.24 -7.58
N ALA A 67 5.09 -1.23 -6.28
CA ALA A 67 4.40 -0.36 -5.32
C ALA A 67 4.46 1.11 -5.79
N PRO A 68 3.35 1.86 -5.71
CA PRO A 68 3.39 3.30 -5.95
C PRO A 68 4.37 3.95 -4.98
N PRO A 69 5.36 4.74 -5.43
CA PRO A 69 6.23 5.45 -4.52
C PRO A 69 5.44 6.45 -3.69
N GLN A 70 5.82 6.60 -2.42
CA GLN A 70 5.25 7.62 -1.57
C GLN A 70 5.73 9.01 -2.01
N ILE A 71 4.91 10.04 -1.76
CA ILE A 71 5.20 11.42 -2.16
C ILE A 71 6.17 12.04 -1.14
N PRO A 72 7.41 12.41 -1.53
CA PRO A 72 8.43 12.89 -0.60
C PRO A 72 8.33 14.39 -0.29
N HIS A 73 7.35 15.09 -0.82
CA HIS A 73 7.18 16.54 -0.67
C HIS A 73 5.77 16.88 -0.20
N GLN A 74 5.56 18.12 0.24
CA GLN A 74 4.24 18.63 0.60
C GLN A 74 3.24 18.51 -0.57
N VAL A 75 1.98 18.26 -0.26
CA VAL A 75 0.92 18.07 -1.27
C VAL A 75 -0.27 19.01 -1.10
N GLU A 76 -0.38 19.67 0.03
CA GLU A 76 -1.56 20.46 0.42
C GLU A 76 -1.89 21.56 -0.61
N ALA A 77 -0.86 22.17 -1.20
CA ALA A 77 -1.02 23.22 -2.21
C ALA A 77 -1.53 22.71 -3.56
N PHE A 78 -1.47 21.40 -3.81
CA PHE A 78 -1.84 20.75 -5.06
C PHE A 78 -3.17 20.00 -4.98
N LEU A 79 -3.87 20.13 -3.88
CA LEU A 79 -5.14 19.45 -3.62
C LEU A 79 -6.31 20.46 -3.58
N PRO A 80 -7.52 20.05 -3.95
CA PRO A 80 -7.90 18.72 -4.43
C PRO A 80 -7.53 18.50 -5.91
N VAL A 81 -7.32 17.23 -6.31
CA VAL A 81 -7.29 16.84 -7.73
C VAL A 81 -8.71 16.78 -8.24
N VAL A 82 -9.04 17.58 -9.24
CA VAL A 82 -10.35 17.62 -9.89
C VAL A 82 -10.20 17.36 -11.40
N ALA A 83 -11.30 17.05 -12.09
CA ALA A 83 -11.26 16.65 -13.50
C ALA A 83 -10.68 17.75 -14.41
N GLU A 84 -10.91 19.01 -14.05
CA GLU A 84 -10.48 20.19 -14.83
C GLU A 84 -9.10 20.70 -14.40
N ASP A 85 -8.59 20.29 -13.24
CA ASP A 85 -7.30 20.76 -12.69
C ASP A 85 -6.60 19.67 -11.91
N ASN A 86 -5.45 19.27 -12.39
CA ASN A 86 -4.54 18.34 -11.73
C ASN A 86 -3.11 18.89 -11.76
N GLN A 87 -2.78 19.71 -10.77
CA GLN A 87 -1.48 20.38 -10.67
C GLN A 87 -0.29 19.42 -10.53
N CYS A 88 -0.53 18.15 -10.17
CA CYS A 88 0.53 17.14 -10.14
C CYS A 88 1.14 16.93 -11.54
N LEU A 89 0.32 17.06 -12.58
CA LEU A 89 0.75 16.86 -13.96
C LEU A 89 1.75 17.91 -14.45
N ASP A 90 1.75 19.12 -13.90
CA ASP A 90 2.68 20.21 -14.30
C ASP A 90 4.15 19.79 -14.14
N CYS A 91 4.43 18.90 -13.19
CA CYS A 91 5.78 18.40 -12.94
C CYS A 91 5.96 16.91 -13.28
N HIS A 92 4.86 16.13 -13.31
CA HIS A 92 4.95 14.69 -13.48
C HIS A 92 4.56 14.21 -14.87
N ASP A 93 3.75 14.96 -15.65
CA ASP A 93 3.45 14.64 -17.04
C ASP A 93 4.54 15.17 -17.98
N VAL A 94 5.69 14.52 -17.91
CA VAL A 94 6.90 14.89 -18.66
C VAL A 94 7.52 13.64 -19.28
N PRO A 95 6.83 12.97 -20.21
CA PRO A 95 7.24 11.69 -20.78
C PRO A 95 8.62 11.73 -21.44
N GLN A 96 9.05 12.88 -21.90
CA GLN A 96 10.38 13.09 -22.51
C GLN A 96 11.54 12.84 -21.54
N TYR A 97 11.26 12.74 -20.21
CA TYR A 97 12.27 12.45 -19.19
C TYR A 97 12.23 11.01 -18.68
N ILE A 98 11.32 10.17 -19.16
CA ILE A 98 11.29 8.75 -18.83
C ILE A 98 12.62 8.12 -19.28
N ASP A 99 13.16 7.25 -18.44
CA ASP A 99 14.44 6.55 -18.66
C ASP A 99 15.70 7.44 -18.70
N LYS A 100 15.58 8.73 -18.41
CA LYS A 100 16.75 9.61 -18.33
C LYS A 100 17.40 9.59 -16.95
N PRO A 101 18.73 9.80 -16.86
CA PRO A 101 19.43 9.81 -15.58
C PRO A 101 18.90 10.87 -14.62
N LYS A 102 18.71 10.51 -13.34
CA LYS A 102 18.25 11.42 -12.28
C LYS A 102 19.25 12.52 -11.86
N ASN A 103 20.46 12.53 -12.42
CA ASN A 103 21.53 13.49 -12.12
C ASN A 103 21.47 14.79 -12.96
N MET A 104 20.31 15.06 -13.55
CA MET A 104 20.10 16.30 -14.30
C MET A 104 19.95 17.50 -13.37
N ASP A 105 20.16 18.70 -13.94
CA ASP A 105 20.08 20.01 -13.26
C ASP A 105 18.87 20.10 -12.29
N ARG A 106 19.02 20.89 -11.22
CA ARG A 106 17.98 21.11 -10.21
C ARG A 106 16.64 21.59 -10.77
N SER A 107 16.66 22.35 -11.86
CA SER A 107 15.44 22.75 -12.60
C SER A 107 14.68 21.55 -13.18
N VAL A 108 15.36 20.45 -13.39
CA VAL A 108 14.80 19.18 -13.88
C VAL A 108 14.53 18.19 -12.74
N LYS A 109 15.19 18.35 -11.59
CA LYS A 109 14.92 17.51 -10.40
C LYS A 109 13.50 17.64 -9.86
N SER A 110 12.86 18.79 -10.03
CA SER A 110 11.45 18.99 -9.69
C SER A 110 10.50 18.31 -10.68
N LYS A 111 11.01 17.89 -11.85
CA LYS A 111 10.24 17.18 -12.87
C LYS A 111 10.56 15.69 -12.79
N SER A 112 9.69 14.94 -12.14
CA SER A 112 9.81 13.49 -11.99
C SER A 112 8.78 12.81 -12.89
N PRO A 113 9.19 12.20 -14.01
CA PRO A 113 8.23 11.62 -14.96
C PRO A 113 7.46 10.46 -14.33
N MET A 114 6.20 10.34 -14.66
CA MET A 114 5.40 9.14 -14.41
C MET A 114 5.96 7.96 -15.22
N SER A 115 5.73 6.73 -14.75
CA SER A 115 6.03 5.54 -15.55
C SER A 115 5.09 5.46 -16.75
N ARG A 116 5.50 4.70 -17.77
CA ARG A 116 4.71 4.46 -18.99
C ARG A 116 3.32 3.93 -18.72
N ASP A 117 3.15 3.19 -17.61
CA ASP A 117 1.88 2.58 -17.18
C ASP A 117 0.80 3.61 -16.77
N HIS A 118 1.17 4.90 -16.67
CA HIS A 118 0.21 5.97 -16.37
C HIS A 118 -0.43 6.56 -17.64
N TYR A 119 -0.01 6.12 -18.81
CA TYR A 119 -0.50 6.64 -20.08
C TYR A 119 -1.42 5.63 -20.76
N ALA A 120 -2.44 6.16 -21.45
CA ALA A 120 -3.45 5.37 -22.13
C ALA A 120 -2.90 4.62 -23.35
N THR A 121 -1.87 5.17 -24.00
CA THR A 121 -1.27 4.61 -25.22
C THR A 121 0.26 4.61 -25.13
N ALA A 122 0.88 3.86 -26.04
CA ALA A 122 2.34 3.75 -26.11
C ALA A 122 3.02 5.06 -26.55
N GLU A 123 2.29 5.95 -27.21
CA GLU A 123 2.76 7.27 -27.65
C GLU A 123 2.92 8.26 -26.50
N LEU A 124 2.37 7.94 -25.31
CA LEU A 124 2.46 8.73 -24.08
C LEU A 124 1.88 10.15 -24.21
N GLU A 125 0.85 10.30 -25.02
CA GLU A 125 0.22 11.60 -25.29
C GLU A 125 -0.88 11.94 -24.27
N GLN A 126 -1.49 10.93 -23.65
CA GLN A 126 -2.61 11.13 -22.74
C GLN A 126 -2.49 10.26 -21.50
N VAL A 127 -2.64 10.88 -20.33
CA VAL A 127 -2.75 10.16 -19.06
C VAL A 127 -4.03 9.32 -19.05
N ASP A 128 -3.90 8.06 -18.62
CA ASP A 128 -5.06 7.17 -18.48
C ASP A 128 -6.01 7.70 -17.40
N GLY A 129 -7.29 7.79 -17.71
CA GLY A 129 -8.31 8.26 -16.77
C GLY A 129 -8.36 7.47 -15.45
N ALA A 130 -8.04 6.17 -15.49
CA ALA A 130 -7.91 5.34 -14.28
C ALA A 130 -6.72 5.72 -13.40
N ARG A 131 -5.75 6.48 -13.91
CA ARG A 131 -4.54 6.95 -13.22
C ARG A 131 -4.54 8.46 -12.95
N PHE A 132 -5.63 9.16 -13.28
CA PHE A 132 -5.71 10.61 -13.20
C PHE A 132 -5.74 11.13 -11.76
N ASN A 133 -6.39 10.42 -10.83
CA ASN A 133 -6.40 10.80 -9.42
C ASN A 133 -5.18 10.20 -8.70
N CYS A 134 -4.11 10.96 -8.66
CA CYS A 134 -2.79 10.53 -8.16
C CYS A 134 -2.83 10.05 -6.71
N THR A 135 -3.59 10.74 -5.85
CA THR A 135 -3.64 10.47 -4.41
C THR A 135 -4.41 9.20 -4.02
N GLN A 136 -5.10 8.55 -4.96
CA GLN A 136 -5.68 7.23 -4.72
C GLN A 136 -4.62 6.12 -4.58
N CYS A 137 -3.44 6.31 -5.17
CA CYS A 137 -2.35 5.34 -5.14
C CYS A 137 -1.09 5.89 -4.47
N HIS A 138 -0.82 7.19 -4.60
CA HIS A 138 0.34 7.84 -4.02
C HIS A 138 -0.05 8.57 -2.73
N VAL A 139 0.57 8.19 -1.62
CA VAL A 139 0.34 8.81 -0.32
C VAL A 139 1.56 9.64 0.11
N PRO A 140 1.38 10.75 0.83
CA PRO A 140 2.51 11.52 1.39
C PRO A 140 3.36 10.67 2.34
N GLN A 141 4.67 10.85 2.31
CA GLN A 141 5.57 10.29 3.31
C GLN A 141 5.33 10.94 4.67
N SER A 142 5.41 10.12 5.71
CA SER A 142 5.39 10.59 7.11
C SER A 142 6.66 10.17 7.84
N ASP A 143 6.90 10.72 9.02
CA ASP A 143 7.97 10.36 9.93
C ASP A 143 7.66 9.09 10.76
N ALA A 144 6.51 8.45 10.53
CA ALA A 144 6.14 7.21 11.19
C ALA A 144 7.12 6.09 10.84
N ALA A 145 7.67 5.44 11.86
CA ALA A 145 8.44 4.23 11.64
C ALA A 145 7.55 3.09 11.13
N PRO A 146 7.99 2.30 10.16
CA PRO A 146 7.23 1.14 9.72
C PRO A 146 7.03 0.16 10.87
N LEU A 147 5.80 -0.37 11.03
CA LEU A 147 5.48 -1.37 12.05
C LEU A 147 6.18 -2.71 11.78
N VAL A 148 6.45 -3.00 10.51
CA VAL A 148 7.15 -4.19 10.06
C VAL A 148 8.19 -3.76 9.04
N GLU A 149 9.42 -4.22 9.22
CA GLU A 149 10.49 -3.95 8.25
C GLU A 149 10.18 -4.62 6.90
N SER A 150 10.32 -3.87 5.81
CA SER A 150 10.19 -4.43 4.47
C SER A 150 11.41 -5.26 4.12
N THR A 151 11.19 -6.49 3.65
CA THR A 151 12.24 -7.36 3.11
C THR A 151 12.49 -7.14 1.62
N TYR A 152 11.70 -6.30 0.96
CA TYR A 152 11.87 -5.93 -0.44
C TYR A 152 13.07 -4.98 -0.59
N ARG A 153 13.98 -5.31 -1.53
CA ARG A 153 15.20 -4.54 -1.85
C ARG A 153 15.37 -4.39 -3.35
#